data_c9bf3ca2d24a7db55b5ddb217923fd9c
#
_entry.id   c9bf3ca2d24a7db55b5ddb217923fd9c
#
_cell.length_a   1.000
_cell.length_b   1.000
_cell.length_c   1.000
_cell.angle_alpha   90.00
_cell.angle_beta   90.00
_cell.angle_gamma   90.00
#
_symmetry.space_group_name_H-M   'P 1'
#
loop_
_entity.id
_entity.type
_entity.pdbx_description
1 polymer ?
#
loop_
_entity_poly.entity_id
_entity_poly.type
_entity_poly.pdbx_seq_one_letter_code
_entity_poly.pdbx_strand_id
1 'polypeptide(L)'
;MCCFLSVFAWADDGRTTISLNGEWDFDQTEHAFPPRKYTRKIPVPGLVHLARPKISQYEKFFKKPDGVELVEQFNFLERDYTPMYNWYKRKVFIDEKFKDEQLFLTIKKSQYVTRVFVNGHQVGSFMECYTPMDFNITSAVKYGSDNEILIQVGDRAWLPSEAAGGTDKEKVHYLPGI
;
A
#
# COMPACT_ATOMS: atom_id res chain seq x y z
N MET A 1 11.23 54.30 -17.48
CA MET A 1 11.48 52.83 -17.57
C MET A 1 10.92 52.20 -16.30
N CYS A 2 9.62 51.82 -16.36
CA CYS A 2 8.91 51.19 -15.20
C CYS A 2 9.12 49.70 -15.21
N CYS A 3 9.86 49.20 -14.21
CA CYS A 3 9.98 47.76 -13.96
C CYS A 3 8.65 47.27 -13.32
N PHE A 4 7.89 46.49 -14.07
CA PHE A 4 6.79 45.68 -13.49
C PHE A 4 7.41 44.48 -12.81
N LEU A 5 7.43 44.50 -11.49
CA LEU A 5 7.64 43.29 -10.67
C LEU A 5 6.32 42.49 -10.67
N SER A 6 6.29 41.43 -11.47
CA SER A 6 5.21 40.41 -11.38
C SER A 6 5.42 39.61 -10.11
N VAL A 7 4.63 39.91 -9.09
CA VAL A 7 4.52 39.05 -7.89
C VAL A 7 3.68 37.85 -8.32
N PHE A 8 4.30 36.70 -8.55
CA PHE A 8 3.60 35.42 -8.63
C PHE A 8 3.12 35.08 -7.22
N ALA A 9 1.87 35.38 -6.92
CA ALA A 9 1.19 34.80 -5.78
C ALA A 9 0.97 33.31 -6.10
N TRP A 10 1.68 32.42 -5.40
CA TRP A 10 1.29 31.03 -5.32
C TRP A 10 0.00 31.01 -4.50
N ALA A 11 -1.12 30.64 -5.13
CA ALA A 11 -2.32 30.38 -4.38
C ALA A 11 -2.06 29.13 -3.54
N ASP A 12 -2.04 29.30 -2.23
CA ASP A 12 -2.17 28.19 -1.28
C ASP A 12 -3.55 27.59 -1.56
N ASP A 13 -3.61 26.35 -2.01
CA ASP A 13 -4.86 25.67 -2.35
C ASP A 13 -5.68 25.30 -1.09
N GLY A 14 -5.26 25.76 0.07
CA GLY A 14 -5.89 25.52 1.36
C GLY A 14 -5.77 24.08 1.84
N ARG A 15 -4.94 23.24 1.19
CA ARG A 15 -4.73 21.85 1.58
C ARG A 15 -3.53 21.71 2.51
N THR A 16 -3.77 21.04 3.63
CA THR A 16 -2.70 20.60 4.52
C THR A 16 -2.38 19.14 4.25
N THR A 17 -1.13 18.85 3.92
CA THR A 17 -0.66 17.48 3.68
C THR A 17 0.20 17.00 4.83
N ILE A 18 -0.15 15.85 5.41
CA ILE A 18 0.63 15.15 6.44
C ILE A 18 1.22 13.90 5.80
N SER A 19 2.56 13.81 5.74
CA SER A 19 3.21 12.62 5.20
C SER A 19 3.12 11.46 6.18
N LEU A 20 2.64 10.33 5.69
CA LEU A 20 2.64 9.05 6.39
C LEU A 20 3.77 8.12 5.92
N ASN A 21 4.72 8.63 5.14
CA ASN A 21 5.91 7.90 4.74
C ASN A 21 6.76 7.54 5.98
N GLY A 22 7.49 6.43 5.88
CA GLY A 22 8.37 5.97 6.95
C GLY A 22 8.11 4.52 7.33
N GLU A 23 8.44 4.14 8.55
CA GLU A 23 8.31 2.77 9.02
C GLU A 23 6.89 2.47 9.50
N TRP A 24 6.33 1.34 9.02
CA TRP A 24 5.05 0.81 9.42
C TRP A 24 5.20 -0.58 10.03
N ASP A 25 4.30 -0.95 10.94
CA ASP A 25 4.11 -2.34 11.34
C ASP A 25 3.61 -3.15 10.15
N PHE A 26 4.12 -4.38 10.00
CA PHE A 26 3.82 -5.21 8.86
C PHE A 26 3.70 -6.68 9.24
N ASP A 27 2.74 -7.37 8.65
CA ASP A 27 2.71 -8.83 8.59
C ASP A 27 1.84 -9.33 7.42
N GLN A 28 1.80 -10.66 7.25
CA GLN A 28 1.09 -11.32 6.17
C GLN A 28 0.13 -12.37 6.71
N THR A 29 -0.95 -12.58 5.96
CA THR A 29 -1.92 -13.65 6.24
C THR A 29 -2.32 -14.35 4.95
N GLU A 30 -2.65 -15.63 5.02
CA GLU A 30 -3.26 -16.39 3.91
C GLU A 30 -4.74 -16.06 3.73
N HIS A 31 -5.33 -15.34 4.68
CA HIS A 31 -6.75 -14.98 4.71
C HIS A 31 -6.94 -13.47 4.69
N ALA A 32 -8.11 -13.03 4.24
CA ALA A 32 -8.47 -11.62 4.13
C ALA A 32 -8.68 -10.89 5.48
N PHE A 33 -8.28 -11.49 6.59
CA PHE A 33 -8.37 -10.91 7.93
C PHE A 33 -7.00 -10.46 8.44
N PRO A 34 -6.94 -9.35 9.20
CA PRO A 34 -5.68 -8.84 9.72
C PRO A 34 -5.02 -9.83 10.68
N PRO A 35 -3.68 -9.86 10.73
CA PRO A 35 -2.97 -10.69 11.69
C PRO A 35 -3.25 -10.25 13.12
N ARG A 36 -3.28 -11.21 14.06
CA ARG A 36 -3.42 -10.90 15.49
C ARG A 36 -2.21 -10.13 16.04
N LYS A 37 -1.04 -10.34 15.45
CA LYS A 37 0.22 -9.70 15.84
C LYS A 37 1.01 -9.31 14.60
N TYR A 38 1.60 -8.13 14.65
CA TYR A 38 2.55 -7.63 13.63
C TYR A 38 3.96 -7.89 14.14
N THR A 39 4.71 -8.71 13.42
CA THR A 39 6.05 -9.16 13.84
C THR A 39 7.17 -8.51 13.05
N ARG A 40 6.82 -7.73 12.03
CA ARG A 40 7.75 -7.08 11.11
C ARG A 40 7.53 -5.58 11.06
N LYS A 41 8.56 -4.91 10.54
CA LYS A 41 8.52 -3.51 10.12
C LYS A 41 8.82 -3.43 8.63
N ILE A 42 8.25 -2.41 7.98
CA ILE A 42 8.44 -2.16 6.56
C ILE A 42 8.48 -0.66 6.27
N PRO A 43 9.40 -0.18 5.42
CA PRO A 43 9.36 1.19 4.95
C PRO A 43 8.20 1.38 3.96
N VAL A 44 7.50 2.50 4.08
CA VAL A 44 6.50 2.98 3.12
C VAL A 44 6.94 4.35 2.62
N PRO A 45 7.08 4.57 1.31
CA PRO A 45 6.84 3.63 0.23
C PRO A 45 7.88 2.51 0.17
N GLY A 46 7.45 1.33 -0.29
CA GLY A 46 8.35 0.19 -0.44
C GLY A 46 7.65 -1.10 -0.88
N LEU A 47 8.46 -2.05 -1.31
CA LEU A 47 8.02 -3.39 -1.68
C LEU A 47 8.18 -4.36 -0.50
N VAL A 48 7.39 -5.42 -0.48
CA VAL A 48 7.32 -6.37 0.65
C VAL A 48 8.67 -7.02 1.01
N HIS A 49 9.60 -7.15 0.08
CA HIS A 49 10.95 -7.67 0.36
C HIS A 49 11.78 -6.77 1.29
N LEU A 50 11.37 -5.52 1.45
CA LEU A 50 12.00 -4.58 2.38
C LEU A 50 11.60 -4.82 3.84
N ALA A 51 10.59 -5.67 4.10
CA ALA A 51 10.18 -6.01 5.46
C ALA A 51 11.32 -6.59 6.29
N ARG A 52 11.32 -6.29 7.58
CA ARG A 52 12.30 -6.78 8.55
C ARG A 52 11.59 -7.33 9.80
N PRO A 53 11.84 -8.55 10.25
CA PRO A 53 12.66 -9.59 9.61
C PRO A 53 12.24 -9.92 8.19
N LYS A 54 13.20 -10.37 7.36
CA LYS A 54 12.96 -10.70 5.95
C LYS A 54 11.92 -11.80 5.77
N ILE A 55 11.24 -11.78 4.63
CA ILE A 55 10.30 -12.81 4.21
C ILE A 55 10.98 -13.68 3.18
N SER A 56 11.24 -14.92 3.54
CA SER A 56 12.07 -15.84 2.76
C SER A 56 11.57 -16.12 1.34
N GLN A 57 10.24 -16.19 1.15
CA GLN A 57 9.68 -16.45 -0.18
C GLN A 57 10.04 -15.36 -1.21
N TYR A 58 10.24 -14.10 -0.77
CA TYR A 58 10.61 -13.01 -1.68
C TYR A 58 12.10 -12.91 -1.95
N GLU A 59 12.94 -13.54 -1.16
CA GLU A 59 14.39 -13.59 -1.44
C GLU A 59 14.71 -14.30 -2.75
N LYS A 60 13.84 -15.23 -3.15
CA LYS A 60 13.97 -15.96 -4.42
C LYS A 60 13.92 -15.04 -5.64
N PHE A 61 13.17 -13.92 -5.58
CA PHE A 61 13.07 -12.94 -6.66
C PHE A 61 14.39 -12.20 -6.94
N PHE A 62 15.30 -12.19 -5.98
CA PHE A 62 16.57 -11.46 -6.07
C PHE A 62 17.79 -12.37 -6.16
N LYS A 63 17.61 -13.69 -5.94
CA LYS A 63 18.66 -14.66 -6.12
C LYS A 63 18.54 -15.26 -7.51
N LYS A 64 19.40 -14.82 -8.45
CA LYS A 64 19.52 -15.48 -9.74
C LYS A 64 20.19 -16.84 -9.49
N PRO A 65 19.52 -17.98 -9.75
CA PRO A 65 20.19 -19.27 -9.73
C PRO A 65 21.27 -19.29 -10.83
N ASP A 66 22.46 -19.75 -10.51
CA ASP A 66 23.53 -19.89 -11.50
C ASP A 66 23.08 -20.82 -12.64
N GLY A 67 23.21 -20.35 -13.89
CA GLY A 67 22.92 -21.16 -15.08
C GLY A 67 21.46 -21.26 -15.50
N VAL A 68 20.52 -20.52 -14.87
CA VAL A 68 19.09 -20.54 -15.26
C VAL A 68 18.77 -19.33 -16.12
N GLU A 69 18.11 -19.54 -17.26
CA GLU A 69 17.61 -18.46 -18.11
C GLU A 69 16.46 -17.69 -17.41
N LEU A 70 16.26 -16.42 -17.78
CA LEU A 70 15.24 -15.55 -17.18
C LEU A 70 13.82 -16.14 -17.22
N VAL A 71 13.47 -16.83 -18.32
CA VAL A 71 12.15 -17.45 -18.50
C VAL A 71 11.95 -18.62 -17.53
N GLU A 72 12.98 -19.44 -17.29
CA GLU A 72 12.92 -20.54 -16.32
C GLU A 72 12.85 -20.02 -14.89
N GLN A 73 13.49 -18.87 -14.60
CA GLN A 73 13.41 -18.21 -13.31
C GLN A 73 11.98 -17.75 -12.98
N PHE A 74 11.23 -17.24 -13.94
CA PHE A 74 9.82 -16.88 -13.74
C PHE A 74 8.95 -18.12 -13.48
N ASN A 75 9.11 -19.19 -14.24
CA ASN A 75 8.39 -20.46 -14.03
C ASN A 75 8.71 -21.10 -12.67
N PHE A 76 9.94 -20.95 -12.16
CA PHE A 76 10.33 -21.41 -10.85
C PHE A 76 9.66 -20.60 -9.72
N LEU A 77 9.54 -19.29 -9.89
CA LEU A 77 8.87 -18.41 -8.93
C LEU A 77 7.37 -18.71 -8.82
N GLU A 78 6.71 -19.06 -9.92
CA GLU A 78 5.29 -19.40 -9.93
C GLU A 78 4.96 -20.69 -9.16
N ARG A 79 5.83 -21.68 -9.17
CA ARG A 79 5.58 -23.00 -8.53
C ARG A 79 5.60 -22.97 -7.00
N ASP A 80 6.40 -22.10 -6.43
CA ASP A 80 6.66 -22.05 -5.00
C ASP A 80 6.14 -20.80 -4.29
N TYR A 81 5.32 -20.02 -5.00
CA TYR A 81 4.78 -18.77 -4.46
C TYR A 81 3.42 -19.00 -3.79
N THR A 82 3.32 -18.60 -2.53
CA THR A 82 2.05 -18.57 -1.81
C THR A 82 1.51 -17.14 -1.82
N PRO A 83 0.37 -16.89 -2.50
CA PRO A 83 -0.25 -15.58 -2.46
C PRO A 83 -0.64 -15.19 -1.04
N MET A 84 -0.28 -14.00 -0.63
CA MET A 84 -0.53 -13.51 0.71
C MET A 84 -1.27 -12.17 0.69
N TYR A 85 -2.07 -11.93 1.72
CA TYR A 85 -2.53 -10.60 2.04
C TYR A 85 -1.48 -9.89 2.88
N ASN A 86 -1.05 -8.73 2.42
CA ASN A 86 -0.03 -7.90 3.04
C ASN A 86 -0.70 -6.82 3.87
N TRP A 87 -0.44 -6.81 5.16
CA TRP A 87 -1.08 -5.91 6.11
C TRP A 87 -0.08 -4.90 6.65
N TYR A 88 -0.38 -3.63 6.42
CA TYR A 88 0.37 -2.48 6.91
C TYR A 88 -0.45 -1.82 8.00
N LYS A 89 0.20 -1.49 9.10
CA LYS A 89 -0.44 -0.86 10.26
C LYS A 89 0.33 0.34 10.72
N ARG A 90 -0.36 1.43 10.99
CA ARG A 90 0.21 2.62 11.61
C ARG A 90 -0.79 3.32 12.51
N LYS A 91 -0.30 3.92 13.60
CA LYS A 91 -1.05 4.88 14.38
C LYS A 91 -0.72 6.29 13.94
N VAL A 92 -1.73 7.13 13.82
CA VAL A 92 -1.63 8.51 13.39
C VAL A 92 -2.48 9.39 14.31
N PHE A 93 -1.86 10.37 14.92
CA PHE A 93 -2.59 11.37 15.70
C PHE A 93 -3.27 12.35 14.74
N ILE A 94 -4.58 12.56 14.88
CA ILE A 94 -5.35 13.55 14.14
C ILE A 94 -5.74 14.67 15.09
N ASP A 95 -5.21 15.86 14.86
CA ASP A 95 -5.44 17.02 15.68
C ASP A 95 -6.91 17.46 15.64
N GLU A 96 -7.45 17.94 16.76
CA GLU A 96 -8.81 18.45 16.91
C GLU A 96 -9.11 19.62 15.94
N LYS A 97 -8.10 20.39 15.57
CA LYS A 97 -8.25 21.50 14.61
C LYS A 97 -8.75 21.09 13.22
N PHE A 98 -8.67 19.81 12.88
CA PHE A 98 -9.14 19.28 11.59
C PHE A 98 -10.58 18.79 11.63
N LYS A 99 -11.32 19.00 12.72
CA LYS A 99 -12.67 18.47 12.94
C LYS A 99 -13.69 18.91 11.90
N ASP A 100 -13.55 20.13 11.38
CA ASP A 100 -14.44 20.70 10.40
C ASP A 100 -13.91 20.54 8.95
N GLU A 101 -12.80 19.80 8.79
CA GLU A 101 -12.15 19.56 7.50
C GLU A 101 -12.51 18.19 6.93
N GLN A 102 -12.41 18.05 5.61
CA GLN A 102 -12.47 16.76 4.95
C GLN A 102 -11.09 16.12 4.91
N LEU A 103 -10.98 14.91 5.43
CA LEU A 103 -9.74 14.16 5.51
C LEU A 103 -9.71 13.03 4.48
N PHE A 104 -8.64 13.00 3.71
CA PHE A 104 -8.39 11.95 2.72
C PHE A 104 -7.07 11.25 3.02
N LEU A 105 -7.08 9.92 2.97
CA LEU A 105 -5.87 9.13 2.92
C LEU A 105 -5.55 8.86 1.45
N THR A 106 -4.44 9.42 0.97
CA THR A 106 -3.97 9.21 -0.40
C THR A 106 -2.89 8.15 -0.45
N ILE A 107 -3.12 7.10 -1.22
CA ILE A 107 -2.12 6.10 -1.58
C ILE A 107 -1.75 6.34 -3.04
N LYS A 108 -0.50 6.78 -3.28
CA LYS A 108 -0.07 7.17 -4.64
C LYS A 108 0.03 5.98 -5.58
N LYS A 109 0.36 4.80 -5.05
CA LYS A 109 0.52 3.57 -5.82
C LYS A 109 0.47 2.37 -4.89
N SER A 110 -0.20 1.32 -5.31
CA SER A 110 -0.14 0.02 -4.63
C SER A 110 -0.34 -1.13 -5.65
N GLN A 111 0.03 -2.37 -5.29
CA GLN A 111 -0.10 -3.55 -6.16
C GLN A 111 -0.57 -4.75 -5.33
N TYR A 112 -1.85 -5.26 -5.51
CA TYR A 112 -2.86 -4.76 -6.47
C TYR A 112 -4.16 -4.39 -5.75
N VAL A 113 -4.80 -5.33 -5.06
CA VAL A 113 -6.07 -5.09 -4.38
C VAL A 113 -5.82 -4.38 -3.07
N THR A 114 -6.20 -3.12 -3.00
CA THR A 114 -6.00 -2.30 -1.80
C THR A 114 -7.30 -2.12 -1.05
N ARG A 115 -7.31 -2.43 0.25
CA ARG A 115 -8.40 -2.10 1.17
C ARG A 115 -7.84 -1.29 2.33
N VAL A 116 -8.56 -0.24 2.70
CA VAL A 116 -8.17 0.64 3.80
C VAL A 116 -9.20 0.57 4.91
N PHE A 117 -8.70 0.46 6.15
CA PHE A 117 -9.49 0.47 7.36
C PHE A 117 -8.95 1.56 8.30
N VAL A 118 -9.87 2.29 8.93
CA VAL A 118 -9.55 3.28 9.96
C VAL A 118 -10.35 2.93 11.20
N ASN A 119 -9.67 2.76 12.33
CA ASN A 119 -10.29 2.37 13.61
C ASN A 119 -11.20 1.13 13.50
N GLY A 120 -10.80 0.17 12.65
CA GLY A 120 -11.55 -1.07 12.41
C GLY A 120 -12.69 -0.96 11.38
N HIS A 121 -12.98 0.22 10.85
CA HIS A 121 -13.99 0.44 9.82
C HIS A 121 -13.35 0.48 8.43
N GLN A 122 -13.84 -0.32 7.48
CA GLN A 122 -13.40 -0.25 6.11
C GLN A 122 -13.91 1.05 5.47
N VAL A 123 -12.99 1.89 4.98
CA VAL A 123 -13.30 3.18 4.36
C VAL A 123 -13.28 3.12 2.84
N GLY A 124 -12.72 2.06 2.25
CA GLY A 124 -12.76 1.86 0.82
C GLY A 124 -11.88 0.70 0.34
N SER A 125 -12.02 0.39 -0.96
CA SER A 125 -11.20 -0.60 -1.65
C SER A 125 -11.04 -0.21 -3.12
N PHE A 126 -9.85 -0.51 -3.68
CA PHE A 126 -9.54 -0.34 -5.10
C PHE A 126 -8.81 -1.56 -5.64
N MET A 127 -9.04 -1.87 -6.92
CA MET A 127 -8.35 -2.95 -7.66
C MET A 127 -7.42 -2.38 -8.73
N GLU A 128 -6.79 -1.26 -8.44
CA GLU A 128 -5.89 -0.55 -9.33
C GLU A 128 -4.46 -0.62 -8.82
N CYS A 129 -3.48 -0.36 -9.71
CA CYS A 129 -2.08 -0.47 -9.32
C CYS A 129 -1.20 0.75 -9.64
N TYR A 130 -1.59 1.59 -10.59
CA TYR A 130 -0.72 2.69 -11.06
C TYR A 130 -1.32 4.09 -10.91
N THR A 131 -2.54 4.18 -10.43
CA THR A 131 -3.25 5.44 -10.18
C THR A 131 -3.28 5.78 -8.70
N PRO A 132 -3.21 7.05 -8.32
CA PRO A 132 -3.47 7.48 -6.95
C PRO A 132 -4.88 7.13 -6.52
N MET A 133 -5.00 6.68 -5.28
CA MET A 133 -6.27 6.30 -4.65
C MET A 133 -6.52 7.20 -3.45
N ASP A 134 -7.65 7.90 -3.45
CA ASP A 134 -8.09 8.75 -2.37
C ASP A 134 -9.23 8.11 -1.59
N PHE A 135 -9.03 7.91 -0.31
CA PHE A 135 -10.01 7.36 0.62
C PHE A 135 -10.51 8.45 1.54
N ASN A 136 -11.79 8.79 1.51
CA ASN A 136 -12.37 9.70 2.48
C ASN A 136 -12.43 9.01 3.84
N ILE A 137 -11.68 9.53 4.82
CA ILE A 137 -11.57 8.97 6.17
C ILE A 137 -12.28 9.82 7.22
N THR A 138 -12.89 10.93 6.84
CA THR A 138 -13.47 11.95 7.72
C THR A 138 -14.39 11.37 8.79
N SER A 139 -15.29 10.45 8.39
CA SER A 139 -16.26 9.85 9.31
C SER A 139 -15.70 8.73 10.19
N ALA A 140 -14.51 8.22 9.88
CA ALA A 140 -13.90 7.07 10.56
C ALA A 140 -12.81 7.49 11.56
N VAL A 141 -12.35 8.74 11.51
CA VAL A 141 -11.32 9.25 12.41
C VAL A 141 -11.88 9.75 13.73
N LYS A 142 -11.05 9.71 14.75
CA LYS A 142 -11.26 10.33 16.05
C LYS A 142 -10.31 11.52 16.15
N TYR A 143 -10.86 12.69 16.35
CA TYR A 143 -10.08 13.94 16.50
C TYR A 143 -9.48 14.05 17.90
N GLY A 144 -8.34 14.73 18.04
CA GLY A 144 -7.61 14.87 19.28
C GLY A 144 -7.02 13.57 19.84
N SER A 145 -6.91 12.52 19.00
CA SER A 145 -6.46 11.21 19.45
C SER A 145 -5.71 10.41 18.36
N ASP A 146 -5.08 9.31 18.78
CA ASP A 146 -4.48 8.36 17.89
C ASP A 146 -5.55 7.54 17.14
N ASN A 147 -5.36 7.42 15.84
CA ASN A 147 -6.17 6.60 14.95
C ASN A 147 -5.34 5.46 14.41
N GLU A 148 -5.90 4.25 14.41
CA GLU A 148 -5.30 3.10 13.77
C GLU A 148 -5.67 3.08 12.29
N ILE A 149 -4.66 3.10 11.43
CA ILE A 149 -4.80 2.90 9.99
C ILE A 149 -4.26 1.52 9.65
N LEU A 150 -5.11 0.69 9.01
CA LEU A 150 -4.71 -0.58 8.43
C LEU A 150 -4.89 -0.52 6.92
N ILE A 151 -3.87 -0.95 6.19
CA ILE A 151 -3.93 -1.10 4.74
C ILE A 151 -3.66 -2.57 4.40
N GLN A 152 -4.60 -3.18 3.70
CA GLN A 152 -4.43 -4.51 3.12
C GLN A 152 -4.05 -4.35 1.64
N VAL A 153 -2.98 -5.00 1.24
CA VAL A 153 -2.60 -5.11 -0.17
C VAL A 153 -2.58 -6.59 -0.54
N GLY A 154 -3.53 -6.96 -1.37
CA GLY A 154 -3.60 -8.30 -1.94
C GLY A 154 -2.71 -8.44 -3.15
N ASP A 155 -2.27 -9.67 -3.42
CA ASP A 155 -1.54 -10.04 -4.62
C ASP A 155 -2.45 -10.03 -5.85
N ARG A 156 -1.85 -9.99 -7.06
CA ARG A 156 -2.58 -10.13 -8.31
C ARG A 156 -3.38 -11.43 -8.39
N ALA A 157 -2.91 -12.49 -7.75
CA ALA A 157 -3.63 -13.76 -7.66
C ALA A 157 -5.05 -13.64 -7.06
N TRP A 158 -5.31 -12.56 -6.31
CA TRP A 158 -6.62 -12.28 -5.74
C TRP A 158 -7.57 -11.50 -6.67
N LEU A 159 -7.09 -11.08 -7.83
CA LEU A 159 -7.94 -10.46 -8.84
C LEU A 159 -8.79 -11.53 -9.52
N PRO A 160 -10.06 -11.25 -9.85
CA PRO A 160 -10.86 -12.09 -10.73
C PRO A 160 -10.12 -12.30 -12.07
N SER A 161 -10.26 -13.49 -12.67
CA SER A 161 -9.56 -13.83 -13.92
C SER A 161 -9.83 -12.83 -15.03
N GLU A 162 -11.07 -12.36 -15.14
CA GLU A 162 -11.49 -11.37 -16.12
C GLU A 162 -10.81 -10.00 -15.89
N ALA A 163 -10.70 -9.57 -14.64
CA ALA A 163 -10.04 -8.31 -14.28
C ALA A 163 -8.52 -8.38 -14.44
N ALA A 164 -7.94 -9.60 -14.39
CA ALA A 164 -6.52 -9.81 -14.60
C ALA A 164 -6.13 -9.87 -16.08
N GLY A 165 -7.10 -9.89 -17.00
CA GLY A 165 -6.86 -9.87 -18.44
C GLY A 165 -6.32 -11.18 -19.01
N GLY A 166 -6.58 -12.32 -18.37
CA GLY A 166 -6.14 -13.61 -18.85
C GLY A 166 -6.63 -14.77 -18.00
N THR A 167 -6.20 -15.98 -18.37
CA THR A 167 -6.45 -17.20 -17.60
C THR A 167 -5.57 -17.24 -16.35
N ASP A 168 -5.91 -18.10 -15.37
CA ASP A 168 -5.11 -18.24 -14.15
C ASP A 168 -3.65 -18.65 -14.42
N LYS A 169 -3.39 -19.30 -15.56
CA LYS A 169 -2.05 -19.71 -15.99
C LYS A 169 -1.19 -18.55 -16.52
N GLU A 170 -1.83 -17.44 -16.91
CA GLU A 170 -1.16 -16.27 -17.51
C GLU A 170 -0.94 -15.14 -16.48
N LYS A 171 -1.38 -15.32 -15.23
CA LYS A 171 -1.15 -14.34 -14.16
C LYS A 171 0.32 -14.30 -13.80
N VAL A 172 0.96 -13.19 -14.08
CA VAL A 172 2.33 -12.92 -13.64
C VAL A 172 2.29 -12.41 -12.20
N HIS A 173 3.06 -13.03 -11.33
CA HIS A 173 3.20 -12.60 -9.94
C HIS A 173 4.22 -11.46 -9.84
N TYR A 174 3.78 -10.33 -9.30
CA TYR A 174 4.65 -9.20 -8.99
C TYR A 174 4.75 -9.03 -7.49
N LEU A 175 5.86 -8.47 -7.03
CA LEU A 175 6.01 -8.14 -5.62
C LEU A 175 4.98 -7.09 -5.22
N PRO A 176 4.10 -7.38 -4.26
CA PRO A 176 3.17 -6.40 -3.72
C PRO A 176 3.92 -5.31 -2.96
N GLY A 177 3.30 -4.14 -2.84
CA GLY A 177 3.86 -3.02 -2.12
C GLY A 177 2.98 -1.77 -2.20
N ILE A 178 3.34 -0.78 -1.43
CA ILE A 178 2.76 0.56 -1.38
C ILE A 178 3.83 1.57 -1.69
#